data_9e9bd83e0544115143012bdc6a90e9ff
#
_entry.id   9e9bd83e0544115143012bdc6a90e9ff
#
_cell.length_a   1.000
_cell.length_b   1.000
_cell.length_c   1.000
_cell.angle_alpha   90.00
_cell.angle_beta   90.00
_cell.angle_gamma   90.00
#
_symmetry.space_group_name_H-M   'P 1'
#
loop_
_entity.id
_entity.type
_entity.pdbx_description
1 polymer ?
#
loop_
_entity_poly.entity_id
_entity_poly.type
_entity_poly.pdbx_seq_one_letter_code
_entity_poly.pdbx_strand_id
1 'polypeptide(L)'
;MKTIIHAKNIDKKVRLALYGMLHHSATKLFPRRMKNVSIKLHLKHHIYDGEAMIEEEYSDRNPKHFKIIIDPYRIAIDDWGRELNYSEWVSTLLRTLAHEMVHVKQYIMRELTFKKGAMCWNNMKVGWMSEEEYYCAPQEVEAYGLEKWLQLSYTASWNKIESGEI
;
A
#
# COMPACT_ATOMS: atom_id res chain seq x y z
N MET A 1 3.10 15.51 -0.78
CA MET A 1 2.14 14.54 -0.20
C MET A 1 1.97 14.83 1.27
N LYS A 2 0.73 14.87 1.75
CA LYS A 2 0.44 14.93 3.19
C LYS A 2 0.26 13.50 3.71
N THR A 3 0.94 13.14 4.79
CA THR A 3 0.89 11.78 5.35
C THR A 3 0.64 11.83 6.85
N ILE A 4 -0.27 11.01 7.34
CA ILE A 4 -0.56 10.82 8.76
C ILE A 4 -0.51 9.31 9.04
N ILE A 5 0.25 8.90 10.06
CA ILE A 5 0.34 7.50 10.49
C ILE A 5 -0.32 7.34 11.86
N HIS A 6 -1.42 6.62 11.88
CA HIS A 6 -2.14 6.21 13.08
C HIS A 6 -1.69 4.79 13.46
N ALA A 7 -0.79 4.71 14.44
CA ALA A 7 -0.28 3.44 14.94
C ALA A 7 -0.04 3.55 16.44
N LYS A 8 -0.61 2.64 17.22
CA LYS A 8 -0.33 2.50 18.66
C LYS A 8 0.88 1.59 18.84
N ASN A 9 1.74 1.91 19.80
CA ASN A 9 2.85 1.06 20.24
C ASN A 9 3.80 0.59 19.14
N ILE A 10 4.03 1.41 18.11
CA ILE A 10 4.99 1.10 17.05
C ILE A 10 6.34 1.78 17.33
N ASP A 11 7.43 1.08 17.09
CA ASP A 11 8.78 1.60 17.22
C ASP A 11 8.99 2.86 16.33
N LYS A 12 9.78 3.81 16.81
CA LYS A 12 10.09 5.04 16.09
C LYS A 12 10.79 4.77 14.75
N LYS A 13 11.68 3.78 14.70
CA LYS A 13 12.39 3.39 13.47
C LYS A 13 11.41 2.84 12.43
N VAL A 14 10.49 1.95 12.85
CA VAL A 14 9.45 1.42 11.98
C VAL A 14 8.54 2.52 11.47
N ARG A 15 8.14 3.46 12.33
CA ARG A 15 7.34 4.63 11.91
C ARG A 15 8.08 5.44 10.84
N LEU A 16 9.38 5.68 11.01
CA LEU A 16 10.20 6.40 10.04
C LEU A 16 10.31 5.61 8.71
N ALA A 17 10.51 4.30 8.78
CA ALA A 17 10.55 3.43 7.60
C ALA A 17 9.23 3.46 6.82
N LEU A 18 8.08 3.47 7.52
CA LEU A 18 6.76 3.59 6.89
C LEU A 18 6.59 4.95 6.17
N TYR A 19 7.02 6.06 6.81
CA TYR A 19 7.03 7.37 6.14
C TYR A 19 7.90 7.37 4.90
N GLY A 20 9.11 6.81 5.01
CA GLY A 20 10.04 6.69 3.89
C GLY A 20 9.44 5.87 2.75
N MET A 21 8.83 4.74 3.06
CA MET A 21 8.21 3.84 2.07
C MET A 21 7.04 4.51 1.35
N LEU A 22 6.14 5.20 2.08
CA LEU A 22 5.05 5.97 1.49
C LEU A 22 5.57 7.02 0.50
N HIS A 23 6.61 7.75 0.90
CA HIS A 23 7.19 8.81 0.08
C HIS A 23 7.92 8.25 -1.14
N HIS A 24 8.70 7.18 -0.95
CA HIS A 24 9.40 6.48 -2.01
C HIS A 24 8.42 5.94 -3.05
N SER A 25 7.39 5.20 -2.62
CA SER A 25 6.37 4.65 -3.52
C SER A 25 5.65 5.74 -4.29
N ALA A 26 5.22 6.84 -3.62
CA ALA A 26 4.57 7.96 -4.28
C ALA A 26 5.47 8.62 -5.35
N THR A 27 6.77 8.78 -5.06
CA THR A 27 7.75 9.34 -6.00
C THR A 27 7.94 8.45 -7.23
N LYS A 28 7.86 7.13 -7.06
CA LYS A 28 8.00 6.16 -8.15
C LYS A 28 6.71 6.00 -8.97
N LEU A 29 5.57 5.94 -8.30
CA LEU A 29 4.29 5.57 -8.93
C LEU A 29 3.53 6.77 -9.54
N PHE A 30 3.54 7.93 -8.87
CA PHE A 30 2.77 9.11 -9.31
C PHE A 30 3.44 10.46 -8.98
N PRO A 31 4.70 10.69 -9.42
CA PRO A 31 5.51 11.85 -9.05
C PRO A 31 4.83 13.19 -9.34
N ARG A 32 4.16 13.29 -10.50
CA ARG A 32 3.49 14.54 -10.93
C ARG A 32 2.26 14.90 -10.11
N ARG A 33 1.61 13.91 -9.49
CA ARG A 33 0.37 14.09 -8.69
C ARG A 33 0.62 14.08 -7.18
N MET A 34 1.80 13.67 -6.75
CA MET A 34 2.18 13.47 -5.35
C MET A 34 1.84 14.67 -4.45
N LYS A 35 2.09 15.91 -4.90
CA LYS A 35 1.86 17.13 -4.09
C LYS A 35 0.40 17.29 -3.64
N ASN A 36 -0.55 16.78 -4.41
CA ASN A 36 -1.98 16.92 -4.20
C ASN A 36 -2.61 15.73 -3.47
N VAL A 37 -1.82 14.75 -3.09
CA VAL A 37 -2.30 13.50 -2.46
C VAL A 37 -2.13 13.57 -0.94
N SER A 38 -3.14 13.10 -0.22
CA SER A 38 -3.13 12.89 1.23
C SER A 38 -3.37 11.42 1.53
N ILE A 39 -2.55 10.84 2.39
CA ILE A 39 -2.65 9.43 2.81
C ILE A 39 -2.71 9.36 4.33
N LYS A 40 -3.72 8.64 4.85
CA LYS A 40 -3.81 8.23 6.25
C LYS A 40 -3.54 6.73 6.34
N LEU A 41 -2.42 6.36 6.92
CA LEU A 41 -2.08 4.96 7.21
C LEU A 41 -2.55 4.61 8.62
N HIS A 42 -3.33 3.54 8.73
CA HIS A 42 -3.78 2.98 10.00
C HIS A 42 -3.21 1.58 10.19
N LEU A 43 -2.45 1.37 11.26
CA LEU A 43 -2.06 0.03 11.71
C LEU A 43 -3.05 -0.42 12.78
N LYS A 44 -3.93 -1.35 12.43
CA LYS A 44 -4.98 -1.86 13.31
C LYS A 44 -5.53 -3.20 12.79
N HIS A 45 -6.25 -3.92 13.64
CA HIS A 45 -6.96 -5.13 13.21
C HIS A 45 -7.85 -4.88 12.00
N HIS A 46 -7.76 -5.78 11.03
CA HIS A 46 -8.54 -5.77 9.80
C HIS A 46 -8.82 -7.20 9.31
N ILE A 47 -9.79 -7.34 8.40
CA ILE A 47 -10.14 -8.65 7.81
C ILE A 47 -9.14 -9.11 6.75
N TYR A 48 -8.39 -8.19 6.14
CA TYR A 48 -7.31 -8.41 5.17
C TYR A 48 -5.96 -7.99 5.75
N ASP A 49 -4.88 -8.41 5.15
CA ASP A 49 -3.52 -8.00 5.48
C ASP A 49 -3.32 -6.51 5.27
N GLY A 50 -3.86 -6.00 4.17
CA GLY A 50 -3.93 -4.57 3.84
C GLY A 50 -5.17 -4.23 3.03
N GLU A 51 -5.49 -2.94 2.98
CA GLU A 51 -6.53 -2.38 2.12
C GLU A 51 -6.29 -0.90 1.87
N ALA A 52 -6.29 -0.48 0.61
CA ALA A 52 -6.30 0.92 0.22
C ALA A 52 -7.68 1.34 -0.28
N MET A 53 -8.19 2.46 0.23
CA MET A 53 -9.49 3.01 -0.15
C MET A 53 -9.45 4.52 -0.35
N ILE A 54 -10.37 5.03 -1.17
CA ILE A 54 -10.61 6.46 -1.29
C ILE A 54 -11.34 6.92 -0.02
N GLU A 55 -10.86 7.97 0.64
CA GLU A 55 -11.44 8.49 1.89
C GLU A 55 -12.67 9.36 1.64
N GLU A 56 -12.78 9.96 0.46
CA GLU A 56 -13.87 10.87 0.10
C GLU A 56 -14.99 10.14 -0.65
N GLU A 57 -16.17 10.06 -0.06
CA GLU A 57 -17.37 9.46 -0.66
C GLU A 57 -17.85 10.14 -1.95
N TYR A 58 -17.31 11.31 -2.30
CA TYR A 58 -17.85 12.19 -3.35
C TYR A 58 -16.94 12.43 -4.55
N SER A 59 -15.74 11.88 -4.62
CA SER A 59 -14.78 12.24 -5.66
C SER A 59 -14.10 11.08 -6.37
N ASP A 60 -14.87 10.14 -6.91
CA ASP A 60 -14.32 9.12 -7.82
C ASP A 60 -13.64 9.70 -9.08
N ARG A 61 -13.94 10.96 -9.41
CA ARG A 61 -13.41 11.58 -10.63
C ARG A 61 -11.96 12.05 -10.52
N ASN A 62 -11.50 12.41 -9.31
CA ASN A 62 -10.13 12.85 -9.07
C ASN A 62 -9.75 12.65 -7.60
N PRO A 63 -9.62 11.40 -7.15
CA PRO A 63 -9.37 11.11 -5.75
C PRO A 63 -8.03 11.68 -5.30
N LYS A 64 -8.03 12.34 -4.14
CA LYS A 64 -6.86 12.97 -3.53
C LYS A 64 -6.59 12.51 -2.11
N HIS A 65 -7.59 11.94 -1.45
CA HIS A 65 -7.54 11.53 -0.07
C HIS A 65 -7.73 10.03 0.03
N PHE A 66 -6.74 9.37 0.58
CA PHE A 66 -6.69 7.91 0.68
C PHE A 66 -6.48 7.48 2.11
N LYS A 67 -7.08 6.36 2.45
CA LYS A 67 -6.86 5.65 3.68
C LYS A 67 -6.29 4.29 3.34
N ILE A 68 -5.18 3.95 3.98
CA ILE A 68 -4.59 2.61 3.94
C ILE A 68 -4.74 2.01 5.33
N ILE A 69 -5.23 0.79 5.41
CA ILE A 69 -5.28 0.00 6.64
C ILE A 69 -4.37 -1.20 6.46
N ILE A 70 -3.54 -1.51 7.44
CA ILE A 70 -2.74 -2.74 7.48
C ILE A 70 -2.96 -3.38 8.85
N ASP A 71 -3.20 -4.69 8.88
CA ASP A 71 -3.27 -5.45 10.12
C ASP A 71 -1.88 -5.97 10.50
N PRO A 72 -1.22 -5.34 11.49
CA PRO A 72 0.13 -5.71 11.88
C PRO A 72 0.23 -7.10 12.55
N TYR A 73 -0.90 -7.66 12.98
CA TYR A 73 -0.94 -8.97 13.63
C TYR A 73 -1.13 -10.09 12.60
N ARG A 74 -1.96 -9.87 11.57
CA ARG A 74 -2.10 -10.83 10.46
C ARG A 74 -0.79 -11.05 9.74
N ILE A 75 -0.13 -9.97 9.34
CA ILE A 75 1.16 -10.03 8.64
C ILE A 75 2.34 -10.51 9.53
N ALA A 76 2.10 -10.73 10.82
CA ALA A 76 3.11 -11.31 11.73
C ALA A 76 3.24 -12.84 11.64
N ILE A 77 2.35 -13.47 10.88
CA ILE A 77 2.29 -14.92 10.69
C ILE A 77 2.42 -15.17 9.18
N ASP A 78 3.29 -16.08 8.77
CA ASP A 78 3.43 -16.47 7.36
C ASP A 78 2.33 -17.46 6.93
N ASP A 79 2.30 -17.78 5.62
CA ASP A 79 1.30 -18.67 5.02
C ASP A 79 1.33 -20.11 5.60
N TRP A 80 2.38 -20.49 6.30
CA TRP A 80 2.51 -21.78 6.99
C TRP A 80 2.21 -21.73 8.50
N GLY A 81 1.76 -20.55 8.99
CA GLY A 81 1.40 -20.37 10.41
C GLY A 81 2.59 -20.13 11.34
N ARG A 82 3.81 -19.85 10.80
CA ARG A 82 5.01 -19.50 11.58
C ARG A 82 4.99 -18.02 11.92
N GLU A 83 5.25 -17.70 13.19
CA GLU A 83 5.48 -16.32 13.60
C GLU A 83 6.78 -15.77 12.98
N LEU A 84 6.69 -14.59 12.38
CA LEU A 84 7.82 -13.88 11.81
C LEU A 84 8.68 -13.26 12.91
N ASN A 85 9.99 -13.29 12.75
CA ASN A 85 10.85 -12.47 13.58
C ASN A 85 10.68 -10.97 13.26
N TYR A 86 11.22 -10.10 14.11
CA TYR A 86 11.05 -8.65 13.97
C TYR A 86 11.47 -8.10 12.59
N SER A 87 12.59 -8.57 12.06
CA SER A 87 13.09 -8.11 10.75
C SER A 87 12.20 -8.59 9.59
N GLU A 88 11.76 -9.83 9.64
CA GLU A 88 10.81 -10.41 8.68
C GLU A 88 9.48 -9.67 8.73
N TRP A 89 8.96 -9.41 9.93
CA TRP A 89 7.73 -8.65 10.13
C TRP A 89 7.83 -7.23 9.57
N VAL A 90 8.91 -6.49 9.84
CA VAL A 90 9.11 -5.15 9.26
C VAL A 90 9.18 -5.22 7.74
N SER A 91 9.89 -6.21 7.20
CA SER A 91 9.99 -6.43 5.75
C SER A 91 8.62 -6.68 5.12
N THR A 92 7.80 -7.55 5.74
CA THR A 92 6.43 -7.84 5.28
C THR A 92 5.54 -6.61 5.38
N LEU A 93 5.61 -5.86 6.49
CA LEU A 93 4.87 -4.61 6.67
C LEU A 93 5.17 -3.58 5.57
N LEU A 94 6.43 -3.41 5.20
CA LEU A 94 6.85 -2.51 4.13
C LEU A 94 6.39 -3.01 2.76
N ARG A 95 6.41 -4.32 2.53
CA ARG A 95 5.93 -4.93 1.28
C ARG A 95 4.43 -4.77 1.13
N THR A 96 3.65 -5.06 2.18
CA THR A 96 2.20 -4.84 2.19
C THR A 96 1.88 -3.36 1.94
N LEU A 97 2.61 -2.44 2.58
CA LEU A 97 2.43 -1.02 2.32
C LEU A 97 2.74 -0.65 0.86
N ALA A 98 3.77 -1.25 0.24
CA ALA A 98 4.08 -1.05 -1.17
C ALA A 98 2.94 -1.53 -2.08
N HIS A 99 2.36 -2.69 -1.77
CA HIS A 99 1.18 -3.24 -2.45
C HIS A 99 0.02 -2.23 -2.42
N GLU A 100 -0.34 -1.75 -1.24
CA GLU A 100 -1.44 -0.78 -1.07
C GLU A 100 -1.17 0.55 -1.79
N MET A 101 0.09 0.96 -1.90
CA MET A 101 0.46 2.15 -2.65
C MET A 101 0.29 1.97 -4.16
N VAL A 102 0.34 0.75 -4.69
CA VAL A 102 -0.02 0.48 -6.08
C VAL A 102 -1.51 0.67 -6.29
N HIS A 103 -2.37 0.21 -5.37
CA HIS A 103 -3.80 0.50 -5.43
C HIS A 103 -4.11 2.00 -5.37
N VAL A 104 -3.41 2.76 -4.51
CA VAL A 104 -3.51 4.23 -4.52
C VAL A 104 -3.17 4.81 -5.91
N LYS A 105 -2.09 4.32 -6.55
CA LYS A 105 -1.73 4.71 -7.94
C LYS A 105 -2.86 4.38 -8.91
N GLN A 106 -3.43 3.20 -8.83
CA GLN A 106 -4.51 2.75 -9.73
C GLN A 106 -5.74 3.66 -9.60
N TYR A 107 -6.12 4.06 -8.39
CA TYR A 107 -7.18 5.05 -8.17
C TYR A 107 -6.83 6.42 -8.75
N ILE A 108 -5.61 6.92 -8.49
CA ILE A 108 -5.14 8.21 -9.01
C ILE A 108 -5.13 8.24 -10.53
N MET A 109 -4.73 7.14 -11.18
CA MET A 109 -4.69 6.99 -12.63
C MET A 109 -6.05 6.64 -13.24
N ARG A 110 -7.05 6.37 -12.40
CA ARG A 110 -8.41 5.97 -12.80
C ARG A 110 -8.47 4.63 -13.51
N GLU A 111 -7.47 3.79 -13.28
CA GLU A 111 -7.45 2.38 -13.70
C GLU A 111 -8.43 1.59 -12.84
N LEU A 112 -8.42 1.84 -11.53
CA LEU A 112 -9.35 1.30 -10.55
C LEU A 112 -10.37 2.36 -10.15
N THR A 113 -11.67 2.06 -10.25
CA THR A 113 -12.77 2.97 -9.95
C THR A 113 -13.95 2.23 -9.35
N PHE A 114 -14.81 2.94 -8.63
CA PHE A 114 -16.12 2.42 -8.21
C PHE A 114 -17.22 3.03 -9.09
N LYS A 115 -18.04 2.19 -9.71
CA LYS A 115 -19.18 2.60 -10.51
C LYS A 115 -20.42 1.85 -10.08
N LYS A 116 -21.46 2.57 -9.67
CA LYS A 116 -22.73 1.98 -9.23
C LYS A 116 -22.56 0.86 -8.18
N GLY A 117 -21.65 1.09 -7.21
CA GLY A 117 -21.37 0.13 -6.15
C GLY A 117 -20.53 -1.08 -6.55
N ALA A 118 -19.97 -1.09 -7.76
CA ALA A 118 -19.07 -2.15 -8.21
C ALA A 118 -17.67 -1.61 -8.51
N MET A 119 -16.65 -2.39 -8.16
CA MET A 119 -15.27 -2.13 -8.55
C MET A 119 -15.12 -2.34 -10.05
N CYS A 120 -14.39 -1.45 -10.71
CA CYS A 120 -14.12 -1.52 -12.14
C CYS A 120 -12.64 -1.27 -12.41
N TRP A 121 -12.04 -2.11 -13.23
CA TRP A 121 -10.71 -1.97 -13.80
C TRP A 121 -10.82 -1.51 -15.26
N ASN A 122 -10.25 -0.35 -15.59
CA ASN A 122 -10.33 0.24 -16.95
C ASN A 122 -11.76 0.23 -17.53
N ASN A 123 -12.74 0.60 -16.70
CA ASN A 123 -14.17 0.62 -16.97
C ASN A 123 -14.87 -0.75 -17.11
N MET A 124 -14.15 -1.85 -17.00
CA MET A 124 -14.73 -3.19 -16.94
C MET A 124 -14.98 -3.57 -15.48
N LYS A 125 -16.19 -4.10 -15.21
CA LYS A 125 -16.53 -4.57 -13.86
C LYS A 125 -15.58 -5.69 -13.46
N VAL A 126 -14.95 -5.54 -12.30
CA VAL A 126 -14.17 -6.60 -11.66
C VAL A 126 -15.08 -7.24 -10.62
N GLY A 127 -15.25 -8.55 -10.71
CA GLY A 127 -15.91 -9.35 -9.71
C GLY A 127 -15.00 -10.53 -9.42
N TRP A 128 -14.84 -10.86 -8.17
CA TRP A 128 -14.18 -12.09 -7.77
C TRP A 128 -15.19 -12.98 -7.06
N MET A 129 -15.14 -14.26 -7.35
CA MET A 129 -15.96 -15.27 -6.73
C MET A 129 -15.11 -16.34 -6.04
N SER A 130 -13.81 -16.41 -6.37
CA SER A 130 -12.84 -17.33 -5.78
C SER A 130 -11.53 -16.62 -5.45
N GLU A 131 -10.70 -17.25 -4.64
CA GLU A 131 -9.35 -16.78 -4.29
C GLU A 131 -8.46 -16.73 -5.56
N GLU A 132 -8.56 -17.70 -6.43
CA GLU A 132 -7.82 -17.73 -7.70
C GLU A 132 -8.19 -16.53 -8.59
N GLU A 133 -9.49 -16.23 -8.73
CA GLU A 133 -9.96 -15.07 -9.50
C GLU A 133 -9.45 -13.75 -8.91
N TYR A 134 -9.34 -13.66 -7.58
CA TYR A 134 -8.77 -12.50 -6.90
C TYR A 134 -7.30 -12.29 -7.29
N TYR A 135 -6.45 -13.31 -7.14
CA TYR A 135 -5.02 -13.21 -7.49
C TYR A 135 -4.76 -13.00 -8.98
N CYS A 136 -5.68 -13.46 -9.84
CA CYS A 136 -5.62 -13.25 -11.29
C CYS A 136 -6.25 -11.92 -11.74
N ALA A 137 -6.89 -11.18 -10.84
CA ALA A 137 -7.49 -9.89 -11.17
C ALA A 137 -6.42 -8.88 -11.59
N PRO A 138 -6.61 -8.11 -12.68
CA PRO A 138 -5.56 -7.27 -13.25
C PRO A 138 -4.95 -6.27 -12.28
N GLN A 139 -5.75 -5.71 -11.36
CA GLN A 139 -5.27 -4.77 -10.33
C GLN A 139 -4.35 -5.47 -9.33
N GLU A 140 -4.63 -6.72 -8.97
CA GLU A 140 -3.81 -7.51 -8.05
C GLU A 140 -2.52 -7.97 -8.72
N VAL A 141 -2.61 -8.43 -9.97
CA VAL A 141 -1.42 -8.81 -10.77
C VAL A 141 -0.44 -7.64 -10.87
N GLU A 142 -0.93 -6.42 -11.11
CA GLU A 142 -0.07 -5.25 -11.13
C GLU A 142 0.51 -4.95 -9.73
N ALA A 143 -0.31 -5.04 -8.67
CA ALA A 143 0.14 -4.74 -7.31
C ALA A 143 1.21 -5.72 -6.85
N TYR A 144 1.01 -7.03 -7.02
CA TYR A 144 2.02 -8.06 -6.74
C TYR A 144 3.27 -7.93 -7.60
N GLY A 145 3.13 -7.54 -8.87
CA GLY A 145 4.26 -7.32 -9.76
C GLY A 145 5.17 -6.16 -9.34
N LEU A 146 4.62 -5.11 -8.72
CA LEU A 146 5.36 -3.90 -8.36
C LEU A 146 5.80 -3.85 -6.90
N GLU A 147 5.11 -4.51 -5.96
CA GLU A 147 5.38 -4.41 -4.52
C GLU A 147 6.83 -4.78 -4.17
N LYS A 148 7.33 -5.87 -4.75
CA LYS A 148 8.69 -6.37 -4.48
C LYS A 148 9.75 -5.40 -5.00
N TRP A 149 9.54 -4.85 -6.19
CA TRP A 149 10.45 -3.84 -6.76
C TRP A 149 10.47 -2.56 -5.90
N LEU A 150 9.32 -2.07 -5.48
CA LEU A 150 9.21 -0.90 -4.61
C LEU A 150 9.93 -1.14 -3.28
N GLN A 151 9.71 -2.27 -2.65
CA GLN A 151 10.37 -2.64 -1.40
C GLN A 151 11.90 -2.70 -1.55
N LEU A 152 12.40 -3.40 -2.56
CA LEU A 152 13.84 -3.56 -2.77
C LEU A 152 14.51 -2.23 -3.11
N SER A 153 13.89 -1.40 -3.96
CA SER A 153 14.43 -0.09 -4.32
C SER A 153 14.43 0.89 -3.15
N TYR A 154 13.43 0.80 -2.26
CA TYR A 154 13.38 1.56 -1.02
C TYR A 154 14.50 1.14 -0.06
N THR A 155 14.64 -0.17 0.19
CA THR A 155 15.67 -0.71 1.09
C THR A 155 17.08 -0.33 0.60
N ALA A 156 17.34 -0.42 -0.70
CA ALA A 156 18.62 0.00 -1.26
C ALA A 156 18.89 1.50 -1.05
N SER A 157 17.87 2.35 -1.18
CA SER A 157 17.99 3.80 -0.93
C SER A 157 18.21 4.09 0.55
N TRP A 158 17.50 3.38 1.44
CA TRP A 158 17.64 3.53 2.89
C TRP A 158 19.05 3.17 3.37
N ASN A 159 19.59 2.04 2.90
CA ASN A 159 20.94 1.60 3.27
C ASN A 159 22.02 2.62 2.86
N LYS A 160 21.86 3.28 1.70
CA LYS A 160 22.78 4.34 1.26
C LYS A 160 22.74 5.56 2.16
N ILE A 161 21.55 5.94 2.66
CA ILE A 161 21.39 7.02 3.64
C ILE A 161 22.08 6.65 4.96
N GLU A 162 21.87 5.43 5.44
CA GLU A 162 22.48 4.96 6.71
C GLU A 162 24.01 4.82 6.61
N SER A 163 24.55 4.44 5.44
CA SER A 163 26.01 4.35 5.20
C SER A 163 26.66 5.73 4.95
N GLY A 164 25.86 6.79 4.76
CA GLY A 164 26.38 8.13 4.47
C GLY A 164 26.90 8.32 3.06
N GLU A 165 26.44 7.48 2.10
CA GLU A 165 26.82 7.58 0.68
C GLU A 165 26.06 8.69 -0.07
N ILE A 166 24.94 9.16 0.49
CA ILE A 166 24.09 10.27 0.00
C ILE A 166 23.46 11.05 1.15
#